data_0793f655a40a006721c1811646af9f83
#
_entry.id   0793f655a40a006721c1811646af9f83
#
_cell.length_a   1.000
_cell.length_b   1.000
_cell.length_c   1.000
_cell.angle_alpha   90.00
_cell.angle_beta   90.00
_cell.angle_gamma   90.00
#
_symmetry.space_group_name_H-M   'P 1'
#
loop_
_entity.id
_entity.type
_entity.pdbx_description
1 polymer ?
#
loop_
_entity_poly.entity_id
_entity_poly.type
_entity_poly.pdbx_seq_one_letter_code
_entity_poly.pdbx_strand_id
1 'polypeptide(L)'
;MILKQLSSGPRFVIGAFSTIFFLAAFLLAGGAVAGSPALDKVIKGAKKEGTLKLLWTEGHFGADVGIQDMLNHMNKKYGTNIKLQFTQGRSFPANLGRLTQEYIAKQPSSTDAFLGSGSHMMSGLKSGLLMKVDWEALMERPAPPNAILNRVNPQGVGMAIMSRVVGIVYNTNLVKGDDIPNSIEDVMKPKWKGQIAITPYLTGFYQFAAPDLFGEKFMTDYMKRLKPQIGGFIGCNSLDKLASGEFAMLIFDCGRDATVRYQRRGAPMGHAVPKEVVRNNVINLGVPTNSEHPNVGKLFIAFQHTKVGQKLLWKHGAYDLQIYPGSKSKELVDKFKQKYPNAKFVRSTAQRHQMLLKKGIKLRAYQKKFKKIVRGRKR
;
A
#
# COMPACT_ATOMS: atom_id res chain seq x y z
N MET A 1 35.89 -70.93 40.95
CA MET A 1 35.39 -71.38 42.27
C MET A 1 33.87 -71.35 42.17
N ILE A 2 33.30 -72.53 42.08
CA ILE A 2 32.04 -73.03 42.70
C ILE A 2 30.76 -72.37 42.15
N LEU A 3 30.08 -73.10 41.28
CA LEU A 3 28.97 -74.07 41.46
C LEU A 3 27.67 -73.40 41.98
N LYS A 4 26.57 -73.58 41.44
CA LYS A 4 25.60 -74.68 41.12
C LYS A 4 24.20 -74.01 41.18
N GLN A 5 23.30 -74.27 40.47
CA GLN A 5 22.41 -75.36 40.04
C GLN A 5 20.95 -75.00 40.25
N LEU A 6 20.17 -75.35 39.24
CA LEU A 6 18.86 -76.02 39.25
C LEU A 6 17.69 -75.25 39.83
N SER A 7 16.46 -75.24 39.33
CA SER A 7 15.74 -76.27 38.58
C SER A 7 14.32 -75.80 38.27
N SER A 8 13.71 -76.48 37.31
CA SER A 8 12.30 -76.80 37.20
C SER A 8 11.31 -75.70 36.75
N GLY A 9 10.71 -75.98 35.60
CA GLY A 9 9.55 -75.35 35.07
C GLY A 9 8.22 -75.69 35.75
N PRO A 10 7.13 -75.22 35.29
CA PRO A 10 6.35 -76.06 34.33
C PRO A 10 5.72 -75.26 33.16
N ARG A 11 5.33 -76.06 32.18
CA ARG A 11 4.56 -75.73 30.97
C ARG A 11 3.20 -75.17 31.34
N PHE A 12 2.76 -74.11 30.60
CA PHE A 12 1.30 -73.90 30.36
C PHE A 12 1.09 -73.20 29.03
N VAL A 13 0.44 -73.90 28.13
CA VAL A 13 -0.70 -73.62 27.27
C VAL A 13 -0.66 -72.37 26.37
N ILE A 14 -0.71 -72.71 25.12
CA ILE A 14 -0.98 -71.86 23.96
C ILE A 14 -2.34 -71.19 24.04
N GLY A 15 -2.37 -69.87 24.06
CA GLY A 15 -3.58 -69.10 23.81
C GLY A 15 -3.30 -68.16 22.63
N ALA A 16 -3.88 -68.45 21.46
CA ALA A 16 -3.84 -67.61 20.29
C ALA A 16 -4.67 -66.37 20.52
N PHE A 17 -4.01 -65.21 20.75
CA PHE A 17 -4.69 -63.91 20.63
C PHE A 17 -4.31 -63.24 19.33
N SER A 18 -5.29 -63.23 18.38
CA SER A 18 -5.27 -62.44 17.16
C SER A 18 -5.29 -60.96 17.54
N THR A 19 -4.13 -60.32 17.47
CA THR A 19 -4.01 -58.88 17.57
C THR A 19 -4.30 -58.26 16.20
N ILE A 20 -5.53 -57.74 16.03
CA ILE A 20 -5.91 -56.92 14.89
C ILE A 20 -5.16 -55.59 15.03
N PHE A 21 -4.14 -55.41 14.21
CA PHE A 21 -3.47 -54.12 14.03
C PHE A 21 -4.45 -53.21 13.28
N PHE A 22 -5.17 -52.30 13.99
CA PHE A 22 -5.81 -51.16 13.39
C PHE A 22 -4.70 -50.18 12.97
N LEU A 23 -4.37 -50.17 11.71
CA LEU A 23 -3.56 -49.15 11.08
C LEU A 23 -4.39 -47.87 11.00
N ALA A 24 -4.33 -47.06 12.05
CA ALA A 24 -4.89 -45.72 12.02
C ALA A 24 -4.00 -44.89 11.04
N ALA A 25 -4.42 -44.84 9.79
CA ALA A 25 -3.90 -43.88 8.84
C ALA A 25 -4.28 -42.48 9.34
N PHE A 26 -3.36 -41.84 10.09
CA PHE A 26 -3.40 -40.41 10.32
C PHE A 26 -3.21 -39.71 8.95
N LEU A 27 -4.29 -39.47 8.26
CA LEU A 27 -4.36 -38.49 7.21
C LEU A 27 -3.99 -37.14 7.88
N LEU A 28 -2.75 -36.73 7.65
CA LEU A 28 -2.32 -35.35 7.82
C LEU A 28 -3.16 -34.51 6.85
N ALA A 29 -4.39 -34.24 7.22
CA ALA A 29 -5.17 -33.16 6.65
C ALA A 29 -4.40 -31.88 7.04
N GLY A 30 -3.52 -31.43 6.15
CA GLY A 30 -2.98 -30.08 6.22
C GLY A 30 -4.17 -29.15 6.38
N GLY A 31 -4.28 -28.53 7.54
CA GLY A 31 -5.39 -27.64 7.87
C GLY A 31 -5.55 -26.56 6.82
N ALA A 32 -6.35 -26.81 5.82
CA ALA A 32 -6.96 -25.77 5.04
C ALA A 32 -7.72 -24.91 6.05
N VAL A 33 -7.28 -23.70 6.28
CA VAL A 33 -8.08 -22.70 6.99
C VAL A 33 -9.40 -22.65 6.22
N ALA A 34 -10.46 -23.20 6.80
CA ALA A 34 -11.77 -23.23 6.17
C ALA A 34 -12.14 -21.77 5.86
N GLY A 35 -12.26 -21.44 4.59
CA GLY A 35 -12.68 -20.13 4.13
C GLY A 35 -14.09 -19.86 4.72
N SER A 36 -14.39 -18.60 4.96
CA SER A 36 -15.77 -18.25 5.31
C SER A 36 -16.69 -18.63 4.13
N PRO A 37 -17.97 -18.96 4.37
CA PRO A 37 -18.93 -19.19 3.28
C PRO A 37 -18.99 -18.04 2.26
N ALA A 38 -18.72 -16.80 2.72
CA ALA A 38 -18.66 -15.62 1.87
C ALA A 38 -17.45 -15.66 0.94
N LEU A 39 -16.28 -16.06 1.44
CA LEU A 39 -15.06 -16.21 0.64
C LEU A 39 -15.22 -17.32 -0.39
N ASP A 40 -15.80 -18.47 0.01
CA ASP A 40 -16.05 -19.60 -0.90
C ASP A 40 -16.99 -19.21 -2.05
N LYS A 41 -18.04 -18.42 -1.76
CA LYS A 41 -18.94 -17.87 -2.78
C LYS A 41 -18.18 -16.96 -3.77
N VAL A 42 -17.31 -16.12 -3.25
CA VAL A 42 -16.47 -15.22 -4.09
C VAL A 42 -15.48 -16.03 -4.92
N ILE A 43 -14.83 -17.06 -4.37
CA ILE A 43 -13.92 -17.93 -5.12
C ILE A 43 -14.70 -18.65 -6.25
N LYS A 44 -15.89 -19.20 -5.97
CA LYS A 44 -16.73 -19.84 -6.99
C LYS A 44 -17.14 -18.87 -8.10
N GLY A 45 -17.50 -17.62 -7.75
CA GLY A 45 -17.77 -16.56 -8.72
C GLY A 45 -16.56 -16.20 -9.55
N ALA A 46 -15.40 -16.00 -8.92
CA ALA A 46 -14.14 -15.66 -9.58
C ALA A 46 -13.66 -16.75 -10.57
N LYS A 47 -13.90 -18.03 -10.27
CA LYS A 47 -13.64 -19.15 -11.22
C LYS A 47 -14.47 -19.03 -12.50
N LYS A 48 -15.71 -18.56 -12.40
CA LYS A 48 -16.60 -18.37 -13.57
C LYS A 48 -16.21 -17.14 -14.37
N GLU A 49 -15.81 -16.04 -13.69
CA GLU A 49 -15.43 -14.78 -14.30
C GLU A 49 -14.08 -14.88 -15.05
N GLY A 50 -13.11 -15.61 -14.51
CA GLY A 50 -11.88 -16.04 -15.18
C GLY A 50 -10.89 -14.94 -15.60
N THR A 51 -11.21 -13.66 -15.41
CA THR A 51 -10.39 -12.53 -15.88
C THR A 51 -10.29 -11.46 -14.80
N LEU A 52 -9.08 -10.90 -14.63
CA LEU A 52 -8.80 -9.70 -13.85
C LEU A 52 -8.41 -8.56 -14.79
N LYS A 53 -9.28 -7.58 -14.97
CA LYS A 53 -8.97 -6.34 -15.71
C LYS A 53 -8.41 -5.29 -14.75
N LEU A 54 -7.28 -4.69 -15.07
CA LEU A 54 -6.69 -3.61 -14.28
C LEU A 54 -6.29 -2.43 -15.18
N LEU A 55 -6.73 -1.23 -14.78
CA LEU A 55 -6.31 0.04 -15.34
C LEU A 55 -5.58 0.84 -14.24
N TRP A 56 -4.26 0.66 -14.13
CA TRP A 56 -3.46 1.25 -13.06
C TRP A 56 -2.31 2.10 -13.59
N THR A 57 -1.89 3.09 -12.77
CA THR A 57 -0.72 3.90 -13.07
C THR A 57 0.55 3.08 -12.99
N GLU A 58 1.52 3.43 -13.82
CA GLU A 58 2.85 2.82 -13.84
C GLU A 58 3.51 2.80 -12.44
N GLY A 59 4.34 1.79 -12.22
CA GLY A 59 5.13 1.64 -10.99
C GLY A 59 4.39 1.12 -9.77
N HIS A 60 3.10 0.79 -9.89
CA HIS A 60 2.37 0.12 -8.82
C HIS A 60 2.46 -1.40 -8.95
N PHE A 61 2.67 -2.10 -7.83
CA PHE A 61 2.74 -3.56 -7.72
C PHE A 61 3.83 -4.23 -8.58
N GLY A 62 4.82 -3.48 -9.08
CA GLY A 62 5.81 -3.99 -10.02
C GLY A 62 5.31 -4.07 -11.47
N ALA A 63 4.29 -3.28 -11.81
CA ALA A 63 3.58 -3.30 -13.09
C ALA A 63 2.98 -4.68 -13.41
N ASP A 64 2.85 -5.05 -14.68
CA ASP A 64 2.30 -6.32 -15.13
C ASP A 64 3.01 -7.54 -14.55
N VAL A 65 4.34 -7.54 -14.50
CA VAL A 65 5.16 -8.67 -13.98
C VAL A 65 4.83 -8.93 -12.50
N GLY A 66 4.80 -7.90 -11.67
CA GLY A 66 4.52 -8.06 -10.24
C GLY A 66 3.06 -8.41 -9.96
N ILE A 67 2.13 -7.87 -10.75
CA ILE A 67 0.70 -8.21 -10.68
C ILE A 67 0.48 -9.66 -11.11
N GLN A 68 1.17 -10.12 -12.19
CA GLN A 68 1.09 -11.50 -12.65
C GLN A 68 1.62 -12.48 -11.59
N ASP A 69 2.75 -12.19 -10.94
CA ASP A 69 3.29 -13.00 -9.85
C ASP A 69 2.28 -13.10 -8.67
N MET A 70 1.65 -11.98 -8.32
CA MET A 70 0.60 -11.94 -7.30
C MET A 70 -0.62 -12.77 -7.70
N LEU A 71 -1.04 -12.68 -8.96
CA LEU A 71 -2.16 -13.45 -9.51
C LEU A 71 -1.87 -14.96 -9.54
N ASN A 72 -0.65 -15.34 -9.89
CA ASN A 72 -0.22 -16.74 -9.87
C ASN A 72 -0.30 -17.35 -8.47
N HIS A 73 0.15 -16.61 -7.45
CA HIS A 73 0.05 -17.03 -6.06
C HIS A 73 -1.41 -17.11 -5.58
N MET A 74 -2.25 -16.17 -5.99
CA MET A 74 -3.69 -16.18 -5.72
C MET A 74 -4.38 -17.38 -6.37
N ASN A 75 -4.08 -17.64 -7.66
CA ASN A 75 -4.59 -18.77 -8.41
C ASN A 75 -4.23 -20.11 -7.74
N LYS A 76 -2.94 -20.26 -7.36
CA LYS A 76 -2.46 -21.45 -6.65
C LYS A 76 -3.18 -21.63 -5.31
N LYS A 77 -3.35 -20.54 -4.54
CA LYS A 77 -3.97 -20.60 -3.22
C LYS A 77 -5.44 -21.00 -3.26
N TYR A 78 -6.20 -20.44 -4.20
CA TYR A 78 -7.65 -20.62 -4.26
C TYR A 78 -8.11 -21.61 -5.34
N GLY A 79 -7.19 -22.27 -6.01
CA GLY A 79 -7.49 -23.21 -7.09
C GLY A 79 -8.25 -22.57 -8.24
N THR A 80 -7.88 -21.35 -8.62
CA THR A 80 -8.47 -20.58 -9.73
C THR A 80 -7.50 -20.56 -10.93
N ASN A 81 -8.00 -20.13 -12.11
CA ASN A 81 -7.17 -19.95 -13.32
C ASN A 81 -7.49 -18.60 -13.98
N ILE A 82 -7.42 -17.54 -13.17
CA ILE A 82 -7.74 -16.18 -13.58
C ILE A 82 -6.60 -15.64 -14.44
N LYS A 83 -6.95 -15.00 -15.56
CA LYS A 83 -6.01 -14.36 -16.50
C LYS A 83 -5.95 -12.87 -16.25
N LEU A 84 -4.77 -12.26 -16.41
CA LEU A 84 -4.57 -10.82 -16.28
C LEU A 84 -4.81 -10.11 -17.61
N GLN A 85 -5.60 -9.02 -17.56
CA GLN A 85 -5.68 -7.99 -18.59
C GLN A 85 -5.25 -6.66 -17.99
N PHE A 86 -3.99 -6.30 -18.21
CA PHE A 86 -3.40 -5.08 -17.66
C PHE A 86 -3.34 -3.97 -18.71
N THR A 87 -3.86 -2.80 -18.36
CA THR A 87 -3.74 -1.57 -19.14
C THR A 87 -3.06 -0.51 -18.29
N GLN A 88 -2.02 0.11 -18.84
CA GLN A 88 -1.34 1.20 -18.16
C GLN A 88 -2.21 2.46 -18.19
N GLY A 89 -2.61 2.92 -17.01
CA GLY A 89 -3.35 4.18 -16.82
C GLY A 89 -2.41 5.35 -16.56
N ARG A 90 -2.96 6.58 -16.66
CA ARG A 90 -2.17 7.82 -16.56
C ARG A 90 -1.89 8.25 -15.12
N SER A 91 -2.95 8.49 -14.32
CA SER A 91 -2.87 8.96 -12.93
C SER A 91 -4.15 8.63 -12.18
N PHE A 92 -4.13 8.62 -10.86
CA PHE A 92 -5.36 8.37 -10.08
C PHE A 92 -6.53 9.29 -10.44
N PRO A 93 -6.34 10.63 -10.59
CA PRO A 93 -7.44 11.49 -11.01
C PRO A 93 -7.94 11.19 -12.42
N ALA A 94 -7.06 10.90 -13.37
CA ALA A 94 -7.44 10.59 -14.75
C ALA A 94 -8.19 9.25 -14.83
N ASN A 95 -7.69 8.23 -14.13
CA ASN A 95 -8.35 6.93 -14.08
C ASN A 95 -9.73 7.04 -13.40
N LEU A 96 -9.85 7.78 -12.29
CA LEU A 96 -11.15 8.02 -11.65
C LEU A 96 -12.12 8.75 -12.61
N GLY A 97 -11.64 9.75 -13.35
CA GLY A 97 -12.45 10.46 -14.35
C GLY A 97 -12.99 9.52 -15.41
N ARG A 98 -12.13 8.64 -15.95
CA ARG A 98 -12.54 7.62 -16.93
C ARG A 98 -13.60 6.68 -16.37
N LEU A 99 -13.35 6.08 -15.20
CA LEU A 99 -14.30 5.17 -14.54
C LEU A 99 -15.63 5.84 -14.22
N THR A 100 -15.61 7.16 -13.90
CA THR A 100 -16.83 7.92 -13.67
C THR A 100 -17.63 8.08 -14.97
N GLN A 101 -16.97 8.33 -16.10
CA GLN A 101 -17.63 8.41 -17.41
C GLN A 101 -18.22 7.05 -17.83
N GLU A 102 -17.47 5.97 -17.68
CA GLU A 102 -17.92 4.60 -17.95
C GLU A 102 -19.17 4.27 -17.12
N TYR A 103 -19.15 4.62 -15.81
CA TYR A 103 -20.29 4.39 -14.93
C TYR A 103 -21.54 5.20 -15.33
N ILE A 104 -21.39 6.49 -15.66
CA ILE A 104 -22.50 7.35 -16.10
C ILE A 104 -23.07 6.85 -17.43
N ALA A 105 -22.21 6.42 -18.35
CA ALA A 105 -22.60 5.87 -19.65
C ALA A 105 -23.14 4.42 -19.57
N LYS A 106 -23.25 3.84 -18.37
CA LYS A 106 -23.65 2.43 -18.14
C LYS A 106 -22.79 1.42 -18.93
N GLN A 107 -21.53 1.77 -19.17
CA GLN A 107 -20.55 0.89 -19.80
C GLN A 107 -19.82 0.06 -18.76
N PRO A 108 -19.31 -1.13 -19.11
CA PRO A 108 -18.45 -1.91 -18.25
C PRO A 108 -17.24 -1.11 -17.78
N SER A 109 -16.82 -1.33 -16.52
CA SER A 109 -15.61 -0.73 -15.97
C SER A 109 -14.36 -1.25 -16.68
N SER A 110 -13.42 -0.36 -16.99
CA SER A 110 -12.10 -0.73 -17.51
C SER A 110 -11.17 -1.34 -16.44
N THR A 111 -11.63 -1.46 -15.20
CA THR A 111 -10.88 -2.12 -14.12
C THR A 111 -11.82 -2.83 -13.15
N ASP A 112 -11.42 -3.99 -12.66
CA ASP A 112 -12.14 -4.74 -11.62
C ASP A 112 -11.68 -4.34 -10.20
N ALA A 113 -10.55 -3.62 -10.10
CA ALA A 113 -10.05 -3.08 -8.84
C ALA A 113 -9.53 -1.65 -9.04
N PHE A 114 -10.29 -0.66 -8.58
CA PHE A 114 -9.89 0.76 -8.65
C PHE A 114 -8.83 1.08 -7.59
N LEU A 115 -7.68 1.56 -8.04
CA LEU A 115 -6.55 1.96 -7.21
C LEU A 115 -6.57 3.48 -6.97
N GLY A 116 -6.56 3.90 -5.69
CA GLY A 116 -6.62 5.32 -5.38
C GLY A 116 -6.20 5.70 -3.96
N SER A 117 -5.88 6.98 -3.77
CA SER A 117 -5.72 7.56 -2.43
C SER A 117 -7.08 7.70 -1.74
N GLY A 118 -7.08 7.93 -0.42
CA GLY A 118 -8.32 8.12 0.34
C GLY A 118 -9.27 9.16 -0.25
N SER A 119 -8.76 10.27 -0.83
CA SER A 119 -9.61 11.29 -1.47
C SER A 119 -10.27 10.80 -2.75
N HIS A 120 -9.59 9.97 -3.55
CA HIS A 120 -10.16 9.39 -4.77
C HIS A 120 -11.23 8.36 -4.43
N MET A 121 -10.99 7.51 -3.41
CA MET A 121 -11.98 6.56 -2.91
C MET A 121 -13.25 7.27 -2.43
N MET A 122 -13.11 8.40 -1.72
CA MET A 122 -14.25 9.20 -1.26
C MET A 122 -15.03 9.86 -2.42
N SER A 123 -14.34 10.26 -3.49
CA SER A 123 -15.02 10.75 -4.69
C SER A 123 -15.80 9.63 -5.38
N GLY A 124 -15.21 8.45 -5.54
CA GLY A 124 -15.88 7.27 -6.10
C GLY A 124 -17.10 6.82 -5.27
N LEU A 125 -17.00 6.89 -3.93
CA LEU A 125 -18.13 6.62 -3.05
C LEU A 125 -19.30 7.58 -3.30
N LYS A 126 -19.02 8.89 -3.36
CA LYS A 126 -20.06 9.91 -3.57
C LYS A 126 -20.81 9.75 -4.89
N SER A 127 -20.14 9.29 -5.93
CA SER A 127 -20.74 9.05 -7.24
C SER A 127 -21.39 7.67 -7.40
N GLY A 128 -21.40 6.83 -6.35
CA GLY A 128 -21.93 5.45 -6.43
C GLY A 128 -21.03 4.48 -7.20
N LEU A 129 -19.84 4.89 -7.57
CA LEU A 129 -18.91 4.13 -8.41
C LEU A 129 -18.38 2.86 -7.72
N LEU A 130 -18.31 2.82 -6.39
CA LEU A 130 -17.67 1.72 -5.66
C LEU A 130 -18.70 0.85 -4.92
N MET A 131 -18.55 -0.45 -5.05
CA MET A 131 -19.35 -1.44 -4.33
C MET A 131 -19.14 -1.34 -2.82
N LYS A 132 -20.22 -1.57 -2.07
CA LYS A 132 -20.16 -1.90 -0.65
C LYS A 132 -19.98 -3.41 -0.52
N VAL A 133 -18.93 -3.84 0.17
CA VAL A 133 -18.56 -5.25 0.35
C VAL A 133 -18.30 -5.52 1.81
N ASP A 134 -18.74 -6.67 2.31
CA ASP A 134 -18.31 -7.18 3.61
C ASP A 134 -16.90 -7.76 3.49
N TRP A 135 -15.94 -6.85 3.61
CA TRP A 135 -14.53 -7.20 3.44
C TRP A 135 -14.03 -8.13 4.54
N GLU A 136 -14.57 -8.02 5.75
CA GLU A 136 -14.15 -8.84 6.88
C GLU A 136 -14.51 -10.31 6.66
N ALA A 137 -15.70 -10.55 6.09
CA ALA A 137 -16.15 -11.89 5.72
C ALA A 137 -15.29 -12.53 4.61
N LEU A 138 -14.53 -11.75 3.85
CA LEU A 138 -13.62 -12.24 2.80
C LEU A 138 -12.17 -12.43 3.27
N MET A 139 -11.85 -12.05 4.50
CA MET A 139 -10.48 -12.10 5.00
C MET A 139 -10.20 -13.39 5.77
N GLU A 140 -9.01 -13.94 5.61
CA GLU A 140 -8.52 -15.11 6.36
C GLU A 140 -8.08 -14.77 7.80
N ARG A 141 -8.03 -13.49 8.12
CA ARG A 141 -7.69 -12.95 9.44
C ARG A 141 -8.46 -11.66 9.67
N PRO A 142 -8.74 -11.30 10.93
CA PRO A 142 -9.45 -10.06 11.24
C PRO A 142 -8.82 -8.85 10.56
N ALA A 143 -9.68 -7.98 10.01
CA ALA A 143 -9.24 -6.74 9.40
C ALA A 143 -8.62 -5.83 10.47
N PRO A 144 -7.37 -5.35 10.28
CA PRO A 144 -6.80 -4.39 11.21
C PRO A 144 -7.65 -3.10 11.27
N PRO A 145 -7.63 -2.36 12.37
CA PRO A 145 -8.32 -1.08 12.49
C PRO A 145 -8.01 -0.15 11.32
N ASN A 146 -9.03 0.48 10.74
CA ASN A 146 -8.93 1.39 9.59
C ASN A 146 -8.41 0.75 8.27
N ALA A 147 -8.39 -0.57 8.15
CA ALA A 147 -8.11 -1.23 6.87
C ALA A 147 -9.31 -1.12 5.92
N ILE A 148 -10.52 -1.25 6.43
CA ILE A 148 -11.77 -1.15 5.66
C ILE A 148 -12.19 0.32 5.56
N LEU A 149 -12.43 0.78 4.33
CA LEU A 149 -12.80 2.16 4.05
C LEU A 149 -14.30 2.36 4.18
N ASN A 150 -14.67 3.46 4.84
CA ASN A 150 -16.07 3.85 5.02
C ASN A 150 -16.93 2.68 5.51
N ARG A 151 -16.44 2.02 6.56
CA ARG A 151 -17.13 0.88 7.18
C ARG A 151 -18.45 1.35 7.78
N VAL A 152 -19.53 0.84 7.23
CA VAL A 152 -20.87 0.84 7.85
C VAL A 152 -21.16 -0.63 8.10
N ASN A 153 -21.04 -1.06 9.32
CA ASN A 153 -20.98 -2.46 9.74
C ASN A 153 -22.04 -3.34 9.04
N PRO A 154 -21.64 -4.46 8.40
CA PRO A 154 -20.27 -4.98 8.22
C PRO A 154 -19.56 -4.45 6.95
N GLN A 155 -20.23 -3.69 6.09
CA GLN A 155 -19.79 -3.36 4.74
C GLN A 155 -18.87 -2.13 4.67
N GLY A 156 -17.99 -2.11 3.66
CA GLY A 156 -17.14 -0.97 3.30
C GLY A 156 -16.90 -0.89 1.80
N VAL A 157 -16.43 0.27 1.32
CA VAL A 157 -16.24 0.53 -0.13
C VAL A 157 -14.87 0.19 -0.66
N GLY A 158 -14.00 -0.38 0.17
CA GLY A 158 -12.66 -0.78 -0.24
C GLY A 158 -11.75 -1.04 0.94
N MET A 159 -10.52 -1.40 0.62
CA MET A 159 -9.49 -1.79 1.57
C MET A 159 -8.23 -0.95 1.39
N ALA A 160 -7.62 -0.56 2.52
CA ALA A 160 -6.26 0.00 2.53
C ALA A 160 -5.26 -1.12 2.23
N ILE A 161 -4.47 -0.98 1.18
CA ILE A 161 -3.58 -2.05 0.68
C ILE A 161 -2.13 -1.79 1.04
N MET A 162 -1.67 -0.56 0.93
CA MET A 162 -0.27 -0.20 1.16
C MET A 162 -0.12 1.12 1.88
N SER A 163 0.98 1.25 2.57
CA SER A 163 1.45 2.44 3.26
C SER A 163 2.73 2.94 2.63
N ARG A 164 2.82 4.25 2.41
CA ARG A 164 3.95 4.91 1.77
C ARG A 164 4.44 6.06 2.64
N VAL A 165 5.59 5.91 3.27
CA VAL A 165 6.18 6.93 4.15
C VAL A 165 6.79 8.03 3.30
N VAL A 166 6.23 9.23 3.40
CA VAL A 166 6.67 10.43 2.67
C VAL A 166 7.89 11.05 3.35
N GLY A 167 8.87 11.47 2.56
CA GLY A 167 10.08 12.08 3.04
C GLY A 167 10.77 12.97 2.02
N ILE A 168 12.06 13.16 2.21
CA ILE A 168 12.97 13.86 1.32
C ILE A 168 13.86 12.79 0.67
N VAL A 169 13.81 12.69 -0.66
CA VAL A 169 14.71 11.84 -1.43
C VAL A 169 15.91 12.66 -1.83
N TYR A 170 17.11 12.08 -1.78
CA TYR A 170 18.33 12.79 -2.13
C TYR A 170 19.29 11.89 -2.92
N ASN A 171 20.14 12.52 -3.74
CA ASN A 171 21.22 11.83 -4.44
C ASN A 171 22.42 11.69 -3.48
N THR A 172 22.87 10.46 -3.21
CA THR A 172 23.93 10.16 -2.24
C THR A 172 25.34 10.54 -2.74
N ASN A 173 25.52 10.84 -4.03
CA ASN A 173 26.77 11.37 -4.55
C ASN A 173 26.93 12.88 -4.23
N LEU A 174 25.80 13.60 -4.16
CA LEU A 174 25.75 15.05 -3.94
C LEU A 174 25.50 15.43 -2.48
N VAL A 175 24.75 14.61 -1.75
CA VAL A 175 24.28 14.89 -0.38
C VAL A 175 24.87 13.86 0.56
N LYS A 176 25.86 14.28 1.39
CA LYS A 176 26.65 13.39 2.27
C LYS A 176 26.79 13.99 3.67
N GLY A 177 27.08 13.13 4.64
CA GLY A 177 27.39 13.56 6.01
C GLY A 177 26.30 14.45 6.61
N ASP A 178 26.69 15.62 7.11
CA ASP A 178 25.80 16.60 7.76
C ASP A 178 24.83 17.30 6.81
N ASP A 179 24.96 17.04 5.51
CA ASP A 179 24.03 17.55 4.50
C ASP A 179 22.81 16.66 4.31
N ILE A 180 22.85 15.42 4.79
CA ILE A 180 21.69 14.53 4.75
C ILE A 180 20.53 15.18 5.53
N PRO A 181 19.40 15.46 4.87
CA PRO A 181 18.35 16.24 5.48
C PRO A 181 17.71 15.50 6.67
N ASN A 182 17.65 16.19 7.80
CA ASN A 182 16.98 15.73 9.03
C ASN A 182 15.74 16.58 9.37
N SER A 183 15.64 17.76 8.75
CA SER A 183 14.56 18.73 8.94
C SER A 183 14.03 19.20 7.58
N ILE A 184 12.78 19.66 7.56
CA ILE A 184 12.22 20.33 6.38
C ILE A 184 12.96 21.62 6.05
N GLU A 185 13.67 22.23 7.00
CA GLU A 185 14.45 23.46 6.80
C GLU A 185 15.81 23.19 6.14
N ASP A 186 16.33 21.97 6.15
CA ASP A 186 17.65 21.66 5.60
C ASP A 186 17.74 21.89 4.08
N VAL A 187 16.62 21.83 3.37
CA VAL A 187 16.56 22.15 1.94
C VAL A 187 16.63 23.66 1.64
N MET A 188 16.59 24.51 2.69
CA MET A 188 16.67 25.97 2.58
C MET A 188 18.11 26.48 2.61
N LYS A 189 19.12 25.63 2.88
CA LYS A 189 20.53 26.02 2.89
C LYS A 189 20.91 26.68 1.54
N PRO A 190 21.65 27.80 1.51
CA PRO A 190 21.95 28.55 0.28
C PRO A 190 22.60 27.73 -0.84
N LYS A 191 23.41 26.74 -0.48
CA LYS A 191 24.08 25.83 -1.43
C LYS A 191 23.10 24.97 -2.25
N TRP A 192 21.85 24.82 -1.82
CA TRP A 192 20.83 24.06 -2.55
C TRP A 192 19.99 24.91 -3.50
N LYS A 193 20.33 26.19 -3.67
CA LYS A 193 19.58 27.08 -4.57
C LYS A 193 19.55 26.50 -6.00
N GLY A 194 18.34 26.28 -6.52
CA GLY A 194 18.12 25.66 -7.83
C GLY A 194 18.35 24.15 -7.89
N GLN A 195 18.71 23.50 -6.76
CA GLN A 195 19.01 22.06 -6.70
C GLN A 195 17.87 21.23 -6.08
N ILE A 196 16.78 21.88 -5.69
CA ILE A 196 15.64 21.19 -5.06
C ILE A 196 14.54 20.94 -6.08
N ALA A 197 14.18 19.68 -6.28
CA ALA A 197 12.98 19.31 -7.02
C ALA A 197 11.75 19.23 -6.09
N ILE A 198 10.59 19.48 -6.66
CA ILE A 198 9.28 19.22 -6.02
C ILE A 198 8.37 18.48 -6.99
N THR A 199 7.28 17.86 -6.48
CA THR A 199 6.33 17.22 -7.38
C THR A 199 5.39 18.25 -8.03
N PRO A 200 4.95 18.08 -9.29
CA PRO A 200 4.04 19.02 -9.98
C PRO A 200 2.66 19.11 -9.30
N TYR A 201 2.31 18.14 -8.48
CA TYR A 201 1.08 18.11 -7.69
C TYR A 201 1.28 18.50 -6.23
N LEU A 202 2.50 18.90 -5.82
CA LEU A 202 2.85 19.40 -4.49
C LEU A 202 2.50 18.42 -3.36
N THR A 203 2.86 17.16 -3.54
CA THR A 203 2.70 16.12 -2.50
C THR A 203 3.33 16.58 -1.19
N GLY A 204 2.64 16.31 -0.08
CA GLY A 204 3.11 16.72 1.26
C GLY A 204 2.69 18.14 1.62
N PHE A 205 3.06 19.12 0.85
CA PHE A 205 2.92 20.55 1.22
C PHE A 205 1.50 20.94 1.61
N TYR A 206 0.50 20.67 0.77
CA TYR A 206 -0.87 21.07 1.07
C TYR A 206 -1.52 20.21 2.17
N GLN A 207 -1.05 18.97 2.37
CA GLN A 207 -1.51 18.14 3.48
C GLN A 207 -0.95 18.64 4.81
N PHE A 208 0.30 19.12 4.79
CA PHE A 208 0.95 19.67 5.98
C PHE A 208 0.39 21.04 6.39
N ALA A 209 -0.32 21.72 5.50
CA ALA A 209 -1.06 22.93 5.82
C ALA A 209 -2.34 22.70 6.65
N ALA A 210 -2.72 21.46 6.91
CA ALA A 210 -3.83 21.15 7.80
C ALA A 210 -3.54 21.64 9.24
N PRO A 211 -4.57 22.14 9.97
CA PRO A 211 -4.38 22.73 11.30
C PRO A 211 -3.81 21.80 12.37
N ASP A 212 -4.02 20.49 12.22
CA ASP A 212 -3.46 19.45 13.10
C ASP A 212 -1.98 19.16 12.82
N LEU A 213 -1.39 19.80 11.79
CA LEU A 213 0.03 19.67 11.43
C LEU A 213 0.74 21.04 11.57
N PHE A 214 1.22 21.61 10.48
CA PHE A 214 1.92 22.92 10.55
C PHE A 214 0.99 24.13 10.40
N GLY A 215 -0.20 23.93 9.83
CA GLY A 215 -1.14 24.99 9.54
C GLY A 215 -0.86 25.74 8.23
N GLU A 216 -1.88 26.49 7.77
CA GLU A 216 -1.83 27.18 6.48
C GLU A 216 -0.81 28.31 6.46
N LYS A 217 -0.73 29.11 7.53
CA LYS A 217 0.17 30.25 7.61
C LYS A 217 1.62 29.80 7.48
N PHE A 218 2.04 28.87 8.35
CA PHE A 218 3.40 28.32 8.32
C PHE A 218 3.76 27.77 6.94
N MET A 219 2.90 26.90 6.39
CA MET A 219 3.18 26.29 5.08
C MET A 219 3.16 27.29 3.92
N THR A 220 2.38 28.38 4.01
CA THR A 220 2.39 29.46 3.03
C THR A 220 3.75 30.19 3.03
N ASP A 221 4.26 30.51 4.22
CA ASP A 221 5.54 31.22 4.38
C ASP A 221 6.71 30.27 4.02
N TYR A 222 6.62 29.01 4.39
CA TYR A 222 7.57 27.96 3.95
C TYR A 222 7.64 27.87 2.42
N MET A 223 6.51 27.81 1.73
CA MET A 223 6.47 27.73 0.26
C MET A 223 7.07 28.96 -0.43
N LYS A 224 6.92 30.16 0.15
CA LYS A 224 7.56 31.39 -0.36
C LYS A 224 9.07 31.31 -0.22
N ARG A 225 9.59 30.86 0.93
CA ARG A 225 11.04 30.68 1.19
C ARG A 225 11.63 29.55 0.34
N LEU A 226 10.87 28.47 0.10
CA LEU A 226 11.31 27.32 -0.73
C LEU A 226 11.42 27.70 -2.21
N LYS A 227 10.62 28.67 -2.69
CA LYS A 227 10.56 29.00 -4.13
C LYS A 227 11.93 29.26 -4.79
N PRO A 228 12.87 30.04 -4.21
CA PRO A 228 14.19 30.25 -4.79
C PRO A 228 15.08 29.00 -4.83
N GLN A 229 14.78 27.98 -4.01
CA GLN A 229 15.53 26.72 -3.98
C GLN A 229 15.11 25.76 -5.09
N ILE A 230 13.88 25.96 -5.64
CA ILE A 230 13.27 25.03 -6.60
C ILE A 230 13.95 25.17 -7.96
N GLY A 231 14.65 24.12 -8.40
CA GLY A 231 15.22 23.97 -9.74
C GLY A 231 14.24 23.35 -10.74
N GLY A 232 13.29 22.52 -10.27
CA GLY A 232 12.40 21.86 -11.19
C GLY A 232 11.29 21.01 -10.57
N PHE A 233 10.57 20.33 -11.46
CA PHE A 233 9.47 19.43 -11.11
C PHE A 233 9.76 18.03 -11.60
N ILE A 234 9.65 17.03 -10.72
CA ILE A 234 9.78 15.62 -11.04
C ILE A 234 8.60 14.82 -10.49
N GLY A 235 8.17 13.79 -11.23
CA GLY A 235 7.12 12.87 -10.80
C GLY A 235 7.61 11.89 -9.74
N CYS A 236 6.72 11.41 -8.90
CA CYS A 236 7.09 10.47 -7.82
C CYS A 236 7.64 9.12 -8.29
N ASN A 237 7.34 8.71 -9.51
CA ASN A 237 7.81 7.44 -10.06
C ASN A 237 8.94 7.61 -11.09
N SER A 238 9.26 8.85 -11.48
CA SER A 238 10.28 9.21 -12.48
C SER A 238 11.40 9.96 -11.78
N LEU A 239 12.23 9.24 -11.01
CA LEU A 239 13.33 9.81 -10.21
C LEU A 239 14.66 9.84 -10.96
N ASP A 240 14.66 9.62 -12.28
CA ASP A 240 15.88 9.53 -13.11
C ASP A 240 16.73 10.80 -13.01
N LYS A 241 16.10 11.98 -13.06
CA LYS A 241 16.77 13.27 -12.90
C LYS A 241 17.44 13.46 -11.54
N LEU A 242 16.88 12.85 -10.50
CA LEU A 242 17.49 12.83 -9.18
C LEU A 242 18.63 11.81 -9.12
N ALA A 243 18.42 10.63 -9.70
CA ALA A 243 19.45 9.58 -9.77
C ALA A 243 20.69 10.02 -10.57
N SER A 244 20.49 10.77 -11.66
CA SER A 244 21.58 11.34 -12.48
C SER A 244 22.30 12.53 -11.83
N GLY A 245 21.74 13.13 -10.78
CA GLY A 245 22.30 14.30 -10.11
C GLY A 245 21.91 15.65 -10.72
N GLU A 246 20.89 15.70 -11.61
CA GLU A 246 20.33 16.98 -12.08
C GLU A 246 19.76 17.80 -10.92
N PHE A 247 19.22 17.12 -9.90
CA PHE A 247 18.80 17.71 -8.62
C PHE A 247 19.46 16.99 -7.46
N ALA A 248 19.79 17.73 -6.41
CA ALA A 248 20.31 17.17 -5.17
C ALA A 248 19.24 16.48 -4.34
N MET A 249 18.03 17.05 -4.26
CA MET A 249 16.93 16.55 -3.42
C MET A 249 15.56 16.72 -4.08
N LEU A 250 14.64 15.83 -3.71
CA LEU A 250 13.20 15.97 -3.96
C LEU A 250 12.47 16.09 -2.61
N ILE A 251 11.85 17.21 -2.37
CA ILE A 251 10.97 17.44 -1.20
C ILE A 251 9.52 17.70 -1.64
N PHE A 252 8.49 17.09 -1.17
CA PHE A 252 8.34 15.77 -0.56
C PHE A 252 8.01 14.77 -1.65
N ASP A 253 8.44 13.53 -1.48
CA ASP A 253 8.08 12.44 -2.38
C ASP A 253 6.64 11.91 -2.16
N CYS A 254 6.24 10.84 -2.87
CA CYS A 254 4.97 10.17 -2.64
C CYS A 254 5.08 8.99 -1.69
N GLY A 255 6.30 8.62 -1.34
CA GLY A 255 6.64 7.54 -0.44
C GLY A 255 7.95 6.86 -0.81
N ARG A 256 8.63 6.37 0.22
CA ARG A 256 9.96 5.73 0.17
C ARG A 256 10.09 4.61 -0.88
N ASP A 257 8.97 3.97 -1.25
CA ASP A 257 8.95 2.83 -2.17
C ASP A 257 9.64 3.12 -3.51
N ALA A 258 9.43 4.31 -4.08
CA ALA A 258 10.10 4.69 -5.32
C ALA A 258 11.63 4.71 -5.13
N THR A 259 12.12 5.35 -4.07
CA THR A 259 13.56 5.35 -3.74
C THR A 259 14.11 3.94 -3.60
N VAL A 260 13.42 3.05 -2.87
CA VAL A 260 13.88 1.66 -2.69
C VAL A 260 13.95 0.91 -4.03
N ARG A 261 13.00 1.14 -4.94
CA ARG A 261 13.06 0.51 -6.28
C ARG A 261 14.25 0.99 -7.10
N TYR A 262 14.60 2.28 -7.02
CA TYR A 262 15.80 2.83 -7.66
C TYR A 262 17.08 2.31 -7.02
N GLN A 263 17.15 2.25 -5.68
CA GLN A 263 18.28 1.65 -4.94
C GLN A 263 18.52 0.18 -5.34
N ARG A 264 17.46 -0.61 -5.51
CA ARG A 264 17.56 -2.02 -5.98
C ARG A 264 18.17 -2.14 -7.39
N ARG A 265 18.18 -1.06 -8.16
CA ARG A 265 18.82 -0.97 -9.49
C ARG A 265 20.18 -0.30 -9.45
N GLY A 266 20.73 -0.07 -8.26
CA GLY A 266 22.06 0.54 -8.08
C GLY A 266 22.07 2.08 -8.12
N ALA A 267 20.93 2.76 -8.17
CA ALA A 267 20.89 4.22 -8.20
C ALA A 267 21.41 4.84 -6.87
N PRO A 268 22.22 5.91 -6.91
CA PRO A 268 22.78 6.55 -5.74
C PRO A 268 21.74 7.43 -5.04
N MET A 269 20.79 6.83 -4.36
CA MET A 269 19.66 7.54 -3.74
C MET A 269 19.51 7.20 -2.28
N GLY A 270 19.15 8.20 -1.49
CA GLY A 270 18.78 8.08 -0.09
C GLY A 270 17.37 8.62 0.18
N HIS A 271 16.78 8.25 1.31
CA HIS A 271 15.50 8.74 1.74
C HIS A 271 15.55 9.10 3.23
N ALA A 272 15.24 10.34 3.54
CA ALA A 272 15.20 10.88 4.90
C ALA A 272 13.77 11.28 5.26
N VAL A 273 13.36 10.96 6.50
CA VAL A 273 12.08 11.42 7.06
C VAL A 273 12.37 12.60 7.98
N PRO A 274 11.79 13.79 7.72
CA PRO A 274 12.05 14.99 8.53
C PRO A 274 11.60 14.78 9.98
N LYS A 275 12.41 15.26 10.94
CA LYS A 275 12.17 15.11 12.38
C LYS A 275 10.85 15.70 12.88
N GLU A 276 10.29 16.65 12.14
CA GLU A 276 9.07 17.34 12.53
C GLU A 276 7.80 16.51 12.28
N VAL A 277 7.81 15.66 11.24
CA VAL A 277 6.59 14.98 10.82
C VAL A 277 6.84 13.68 10.05
N VAL A 278 6.11 12.65 10.42
CA VAL A 278 5.94 11.45 9.60
C VAL A 278 4.57 11.47 8.95
N ARG A 279 4.56 11.51 7.63
CA ARG A 279 3.34 11.31 6.87
C ARG A 279 3.34 9.95 6.20
N ASN A 280 2.34 9.14 6.53
CA ASN A 280 2.09 7.87 5.89
C ASN A 280 0.93 7.99 4.90
N ASN A 281 1.23 7.89 3.62
CA ASN A 281 0.24 7.95 2.55
C ASN A 281 -0.36 6.56 2.34
N VAL A 282 -1.67 6.42 2.53
CA VAL A 282 -2.38 5.15 2.40
C VAL A 282 -3.05 5.07 1.03
N ILE A 283 -2.76 4.01 0.30
CA ILE A 283 -3.37 3.69 -0.98
C ILE A 283 -4.35 2.53 -0.80
N ASN A 284 -5.42 2.58 -1.54
CA ASN A 284 -6.59 1.73 -1.33
C ASN A 284 -7.04 1.11 -2.65
N LEU A 285 -7.72 -0.03 -2.55
CA LEU A 285 -8.45 -0.66 -3.64
C LEU A 285 -9.93 -0.77 -3.30
N GLY A 286 -10.77 -0.65 -4.32
CA GLY A 286 -12.21 -0.89 -4.24
C GLY A 286 -12.73 -1.44 -5.56
N VAL A 287 -13.83 -2.18 -5.54
CA VAL A 287 -14.43 -2.77 -6.74
C VAL A 287 -15.45 -1.79 -7.32
N PRO A 288 -15.35 -1.42 -8.61
CA PRO A 288 -16.39 -0.63 -9.28
C PRO A 288 -17.72 -1.38 -9.36
N THR A 289 -18.83 -0.64 -9.22
CA THR A 289 -20.19 -1.21 -9.28
C THR A 289 -20.57 -1.76 -10.64
N ASN A 290 -19.95 -1.23 -11.70
CA ASN A 290 -20.09 -1.68 -13.09
C ASN A 290 -18.94 -2.60 -13.55
N SER A 291 -18.22 -3.25 -12.63
CA SER A 291 -17.21 -4.28 -12.97
C SER A 291 -17.88 -5.50 -13.58
N GLU A 292 -17.29 -6.07 -14.64
CA GLU A 292 -17.73 -7.34 -15.24
C GLU A 292 -17.24 -8.56 -14.43
N HIS A 293 -16.14 -8.39 -13.65
CA HIS A 293 -15.54 -9.47 -12.87
C HIS A 293 -15.46 -9.09 -11.37
N PRO A 294 -16.61 -8.77 -10.73
CA PRO A 294 -16.61 -8.24 -9.36
C PRO A 294 -16.11 -9.23 -8.32
N ASN A 295 -16.26 -10.55 -8.54
CA ASN A 295 -15.75 -11.56 -7.63
C ASN A 295 -14.24 -11.71 -7.75
N VAL A 296 -13.68 -11.61 -8.96
CA VAL A 296 -12.22 -11.55 -9.15
C VAL A 296 -11.63 -10.32 -8.48
N GLY A 297 -12.25 -9.15 -8.67
CA GLY A 297 -11.84 -7.91 -8.00
C GLY A 297 -11.83 -8.04 -6.47
N LYS A 298 -12.90 -8.59 -5.88
CA LYS A 298 -13.00 -8.86 -4.44
C LYS A 298 -11.92 -9.83 -3.97
N LEU A 299 -11.74 -10.96 -4.66
CA LEU A 299 -10.76 -11.98 -4.30
C LEU A 299 -9.34 -11.44 -4.37
N PHE A 300 -9.00 -10.67 -5.41
CA PHE A 300 -7.71 -10.05 -5.58
C PHE A 300 -7.39 -9.03 -4.47
N ILE A 301 -8.37 -8.23 -4.04
CA ILE A 301 -8.22 -7.29 -2.94
C ILE A 301 -8.03 -8.04 -1.60
N ALA A 302 -8.86 -9.05 -1.32
CA ALA A 302 -8.76 -9.86 -0.11
C ALA A 302 -7.43 -10.61 -0.02
N PHE A 303 -6.94 -11.18 -1.13
CA PHE A 303 -5.66 -11.88 -1.19
C PHE A 303 -4.49 -11.02 -0.74
N GLN A 304 -4.48 -9.72 -1.07
CA GLN A 304 -3.40 -8.81 -0.67
C GLN A 304 -3.29 -8.63 0.84
N HIS A 305 -4.34 -8.94 1.60
CA HIS A 305 -4.32 -8.93 3.06
C HIS A 305 -3.80 -10.23 3.69
N THR A 306 -3.50 -11.25 2.89
CA THR A 306 -2.81 -12.45 3.36
C THR A 306 -1.33 -12.15 3.65
N LYS A 307 -0.67 -13.02 4.43
CA LYS A 307 0.78 -12.91 4.66
C LYS A 307 1.57 -12.96 3.33
N VAL A 308 1.15 -13.81 2.39
CA VAL A 308 1.78 -13.94 1.07
C VAL A 308 1.56 -12.66 0.26
N GLY A 309 0.33 -12.14 0.21
CA GLY A 309 0.01 -10.90 -0.50
C GLY A 309 0.86 -9.72 -0.03
N GLN A 310 1.02 -9.53 1.30
CA GLN A 310 1.86 -8.46 1.85
C GLN A 310 3.36 -8.65 1.52
N LYS A 311 3.88 -9.90 1.50
CA LYS A 311 5.25 -10.19 1.06
C LYS A 311 5.47 -9.84 -0.42
N LEU A 312 4.50 -10.15 -1.27
CA LEU A 312 4.57 -9.84 -2.71
C LEU A 312 4.48 -8.32 -2.97
N LEU A 313 3.66 -7.60 -2.20
CA LEU A 313 3.64 -6.13 -2.23
C LEU A 313 5.03 -5.55 -1.93
N TRP A 314 5.72 -6.09 -0.92
CA TRP A 314 7.08 -5.66 -0.59
C TRP A 314 8.09 -6.08 -1.68
N LYS A 315 8.01 -7.32 -2.16
CA LYS A 315 8.91 -7.84 -3.21
C LYS A 315 8.89 -6.95 -4.45
N HIS A 316 7.70 -6.68 -4.98
CA HIS A 316 7.54 -5.98 -6.26
C HIS A 316 7.41 -4.46 -6.13
N GLY A 317 6.75 -3.99 -5.09
CA GLY A 317 6.42 -2.57 -4.92
C GLY A 317 7.32 -1.82 -3.94
N ALA A 318 8.09 -2.54 -3.10
CA ALA A 318 8.83 -1.97 -1.97
C ALA A 318 7.92 -1.25 -0.95
N TYR A 319 6.68 -1.67 -0.82
CA TYR A 319 5.70 -1.20 0.15
C TYR A 319 4.86 -2.37 0.70
N ASP A 320 4.28 -2.15 1.85
CA ASP A 320 3.36 -3.04 2.53
C ASP A 320 2.40 -2.21 3.40
N LEU A 321 1.50 -2.84 4.11
CA LEU A 321 0.55 -2.11 4.94
C LEU A 321 1.08 -2.00 6.38
N GLN A 322 1.41 -0.77 6.80
CA GLN A 322 1.99 -0.43 8.11
C GLN A 322 1.21 -0.97 9.32
N ILE A 323 -0.08 -1.20 9.18
CA ILE A 323 -0.91 -1.69 10.29
C ILE A 323 -0.68 -3.16 10.63
N TYR A 324 0.02 -3.90 9.78
CA TYR A 324 0.34 -5.30 10.07
C TYR A 324 1.64 -5.43 10.88
N PRO A 325 1.68 -6.28 11.91
CA PRO A 325 2.91 -6.64 12.60
C PRO A 325 3.95 -7.19 11.62
N GLY A 326 5.22 -6.80 11.79
CA GLY A 326 6.33 -7.24 10.94
C GLY A 326 6.36 -6.64 9.54
N SER A 327 5.49 -5.66 9.22
CA SER A 327 5.61 -4.92 7.97
C SER A 327 6.83 -3.99 7.99
N LYS A 328 7.50 -3.85 6.85
CA LYS A 328 8.68 -2.97 6.72
C LYS A 328 8.32 -1.49 6.89
N SER A 329 7.11 -1.12 6.48
CA SER A 329 6.58 0.22 6.73
C SER A 329 6.34 0.49 8.23
N LYS A 330 5.92 -0.52 9.01
CA LYS A 330 5.76 -0.40 10.45
C LYS A 330 7.11 -0.26 11.15
N GLU A 331 8.06 -1.12 10.83
CA GLU A 331 9.42 -1.08 11.36
C GLU A 331 10.06 0.31 11.16
N LEU A 332 9.92 0.88 9.97
CA LEU A 332 10.44 2.22 9.66
C LEU A 332 9.78 3.30 10.54
N VAL A 333 8.46 3.28 10.63
CA VAL A 333 7.71 4.29 11.40
C VAL A 333 7.99 4.17 12.90
N ASP A 334 8.10 2.95 13.43
CA ASP A 334 8.36 2.71 14.85
C ASP A 334 9.78 3.19 15.22
N LYS A 335 10.80 2.88 14.42
CA LYS A 335 12.18 3.40 14.59
C LYS A 335 12.20 4.93 14.57
N PHE A 336 11.44 5.54 13.64
CA PHE A 336 11.36 6.99 13.57
C PHE A 336 10.71 7.59 14.82
N LYS A 337 9.59 7.05 15.28
CA LYS A 337 8.90 7.50 16.51
C LYS A 337 9.78 7.37 17.75
N GLN A 338 10.56 6.31 17.82
CA GLN A 338 11.52 6.11 18.90
C GLN A 338 12.60 7.20 18.90
N LYS A 339 13.11 7.54 17.71
CA LYS A 339 14.15 8.58 17.55
C LYS A 339 13.60 10.00 17.75
N TYR A 340 12.35 10.26 17.33
CA TYR A 340 11.71 11.57 17.37
C TYR A 340 10.30 11.48 18.00
N PRO A 341 10.21 11.34 19.33
CA PRO A 341 8.93 11.10 20.01
C PRO A 341 7.95 12.27 19.87
N ASN A 342 8.44 13.50 19.68
CA ASN A 342 7.63 14.70 19.51
C ASN A 342 7.22 14.97 18.04
N ALA A 343 7.67 14.15 17.10
CA ALA A 343 7.30 14.30 15.70
C ALA A 343 5.78 14.11 15.51
N LYS A 344 5.16 14.96 14.71
CA LYS A 344 3.77 14.77 14.33
C LYS A 344 3.63 13.54 13.42
N PHE A 345 2.70 12.65 13.74
CA PHE A 345 2.43 11.48 12.93
C PHE A 345 1.05 11.55 12.30
N VAL A 346 0.99 11.41 10.97
CA VAL A 346 -0.27 11.44 10.25
C VAL A 346 -0.38 10.31 9.23
N ARG A 347 -1.52 9.62 9.26
CA ARG A 347 -1.93 8.69 8.20
C ARG A 347 -2.95 9.39 7.30
N SER A 348 -2.61 9.51 6.02
CA SER A 348 -3.50 10.10 5.01
C SER A 348 -4.53 9.08 4.55
N THR A 349 -5.54 8.85 5.39
CA THR A 349 -6.66 7.91 5.14
C THR A 349 -7.88 8.62 4.58
N ALA A 350 -8.83 7.85 4.05
CA ALA A 350 -10.14 8.37 3.62
C ALA A 350 -10.91 8.98 4.79
N GLN A 351 -10.86 8.35 5.97
CA GLN A 351 -11.50 8.82 7.20
C GLN A 351 -10.94 10.19 7.63
N ARG A 352 -9.60 10.35 7.61
CA ARG A 352 -9.00 11.66 7.91
C ARG A 352 -9.44 12.72 6.90
N HIS A 353 -9.50 12.38 5.61
CA HIS A 353 -9.98 13.32 4.60
C HIS A 353 -11.43 13.77 4.85
N GLN A 354 -12.33 12.85 5.20
CA GLN A 354 -13.70 13.18 5.58
C GLN A 354 -13.76 14.07 6.83
N MET A 355 -12.98 13.75 7.86
CA MET A 355 -12.91 14.54 9.08
C MET A 355 -12.50 16.00 8.77
N LEU A 356 -11.48 16.21 7.95
CA LEU A 356 -11.04 17.54 7.54
C LEU A 356 -12.14 18.29 6.78
N LEU A 357 -12.83 17.61 5.84
CA LEU A 357 -13.95 18.22 5.10
C LEU A 357 -15.11 18.61 6.00
N LYS A 358 -15.47 17.78 6.98
CA LYS A 358 -16.51 18.12 7.99
C LYS A 358 -16.15 19.34 8.81
N LYS A 359 -14.85 19.58 9.05
CA LYS A 359 -14.32 20.79 9.72
C LYS A 359 -14.14 21.98 8.76
N GLY A 360 -14.66 21.94 7.55
CA GLY A 360 -14.53 22.99 6.54
C GLY A 360 -13.16 23.10 5.88
N ILE A 361 -12.22 22.18 6.17
CA ILE A 361 -10.84 22.23 5.69
C ILE A 361 -10.75 21.62 4.30
N LYS A 362 -10.52 22.45 3.29
CA LYS A 362 -10.45 22.06 1.87
C LYS A 362 -8.99 22.01 1.41
N LEU A 363 -8.30 20.85 1.57
CA LEU A 363 -6.89 20.68 1.20
C LEU A 363 -6.59 21.06 -0.27
N ARG A 364 -7.55 20.89 -1.19
CA ARG A 364 -7.40 21.34 -2.59
C ARG A 364 -7.25 22.87 -2.73
N ALA A 365 -7.83 23.65 -1.82
CA ALA A 365 -7.66 25.10 -1.82
C ALA A 365 -6.21 25.48 -1.51
N TYR A 366 -5.61 24.83 -0.51
CA TYR A 366 -4.17 24.98 -0.20
C TYR A 366 -3.29 24.58 -1.38
N GLN A 367 -3.59 23.45 -2.03
CA GLN A 367 -2.84 23.03 -3.22
C GLN A 367 -2.90 24.08 -4.34
N LYS A 368 -4.07 24.65 -4.63
CA LYS A 368 -4.23 25.72 -5.63
C LYS A 368 -3.42 26.97 -5.24
N LYS A 369 -3.48 27.38 -3.98
CA LYS A 369 -2.70 28.51 -3.44
C LYS A 369 -1.20 28.28 -3.60
N PHE A 370 -0.69 27.13 -3.19
CA PHE A 370 0.75 26.82 -3.28
C PHE A 370 1.25 26.69 -4.72
N LYS A 371 0.43 26.16 -5.65
CA LYS A 371 0.75 26.17 -7.07
C LYS A 371 0.96 27.59 -7.61
N LYS A 372 0.14 28.57 -7.18
CA LYS A 372 0.32 29.98 -7.56
C LYS A 372 1.63 30.57 -7.02
N ILE A 373 2.04 30.18 -5.81
CA ILE A 373 3.31 30.65 -5.21
C ILE A 373 4.50 30.13 -6.05
N VAL A 374 4.59 28.81 -6.31
CA VAL A 374 5.78 28.22 -6.94
C VAL A 374 5.86 28.50 -8.43
N ARG A 375 4.74 28.60 -9.15
CA ARG A 375 4.72 28.83 -10.59
C ARG A 375 4.71 30.30 -11.00
N GLY A 376 4.49 31.22 -10.05
CA GLY A 376 4.20 32.62 -10.33
C GLY A 376 2.78 32.83 -10.89
N ARG A 377 2.36 34.08 -10.98
CA ARG A 377 1.16 34.42 -11.79
C ARG A 377 1.55 34.22 -13.27
N LYS A 378 0.80 33.42 -14.01
CA LYS A 378 0.83 33.55 -15.48
C LYS A 378 0.46 35.01 -15.78
N ARG A 379 1.44 35.77 -16.32
CA ARG A 379 1.14 37.06 -16.94
C ARG A 379 0.28 36.83 -18.15
#